data_b19fa1b231866d28d426d1c0645a94de
#
_entry.id   b19fa1b231866d28d426d1c0645a94de
#
_cell.length_a   1.000
_cell.length_b   1.000
_cell.length_c   1.000
_cell.angle_alpha   90.00
_cell.angle_beta   90.00
_cell.angle_gamma   90.00
#
_symmetry.space_group_name_H-M   'P 1'
#
loop_
_entity.id
_entity.type
_entity.pdbx_description
1 polymer ?
#
loop_
_entity_poly.entity_id
_entity_poly.type
_entity_poly.pdbx_seq_one_letter_code
_entity_poly.pdbx_strand_id
1 'polypeptide(L)'
;SGIKAKIIKNYLPIMNQLINDYLSKMNFFVSFSLDEEFNETIKSRHRDKFGYMSFSEGEKARIDLAILLTWREIAKLKNSASCNILILDEIFDSSLDGMGVEDLTKVLRVLSKNNNVFVITHKGEQLTDKFSQTINFKKVNNFSRISKS
;
A
#
# COMPACT_ATOMS: atom_id res chain seq x y z
N SER A 1 0.00 -9.13 28.90
CA SER A 1 0.12 -9.58 27.48
C SER A 1 -1.14 -10.28 26.94
N GLY A 2 -2.07 -10.74 27.79
CA GLY A 2 -3.24 -11.54 27.34
C GLY A 2 -4.31 -10.83 26.52
N ILE A 3 -4.66 -9.57 26.82
CA ILE A 3 -5.79 -8.87 26.16
C ILE A 3 -5.42 -8.41 24.74
N LYS A 4 -4.20 -7.90 24.53
CA LYS A 4 -3.73 -7.48 23.21
C LYS A 4 -3.65 -8.68 22.24
N ALA A 5 -3.08 -9.79 22.68
CA ALA A 5 -2.97 -11.01 21.90
C ALA A 5 -4.35 -11.57 21.52
N LYS A 6 -5.31 -11.57 22.43
CA LYS A 6 -6.69 -12.04 22.16
C LYS A 6 -7.43 -11.17 21.14
N ILE A 7 -7.22 -9.85 21.17
CA ILE A 7 -7.80 -8.92 20.18
C ILE A 7 -7.20 -9.18 18.80
N ILE A 8 -5.88 -9.30 18.71
CA ILE A 8 -5.16 -9.57 17.46
C ILE A 8 -5.63 -10.88 16.85
N LYS A 9 -5.70 -11.95 17.62
CA LYS A 9 -6.16 -13.28 17.19
C LYS A 9 -7.52 -13.25 16.50
N ASN A 10 -8.45 -12.44 16.98
CA ASN A 10 -9.78 -12.30 16.39
C ASN A 10 -9.78 -11.59 15.03
N TYR A 11 -8.78 -10.73 14.75
CA TYR A 11 -8.69 -9.99 13.47
C TYR A 11 -7.80 -10.67 12.44
N LEU A 12 -6.93 -11.60 12.82
CA LEU A 12 -6.02 -12.27 11.89
C LEU A 12 -6.71 -12.89 10.67
N PRO A 13 -7.84 -13.62 10.80
CA PRO A 13 -8.51 -14.17 9.62
C PRO A 13 -8.97 -13.08 8.64
N ILE A 14 -9.54 -11.98 9.16
CA ILE A 14 -9.99 -10.84 8.37
C ILE A 14 -8.77 -10.12 7.74
N MET A 15 -7.71 -9.92 8.50
CA MET A 15 -6.47 -9.31 8.00
C MET A 15 -5.88 -10.13 6.85
N ASN A 16 -5.74 -11.43 7.03
CA ASN A 16 -5.21 -12.32 6.01
C ASN A 16 -6.07 -12.31 4.74
N GLN A 17 -7.38 -12.30 4.88
CA GLN A 17 -8.30 -12.16 3.75
C GLN A 17 -8.10 -10.83 3.03
N LEU A 18 -8.10 -9.71 3.74
CA LEU A 18 -7.96 -8.37 3.16
C LEU A 18 -6.62 -8.20 2.45
N ILE A 19 -5.52 -8.65 3.05
CA ILE A 19 -4.19 -8.58 2.42
C ILE A 19 -4.21 -9.32 1.08
N ASN A 20 -4.72 -10.55 1.05
CA ASN A 20 -4.78 -11.34 -0.19
C ASN A 20 -5.70 -10.71 -1.24
N ASP A 21 -6.81 -10.10 -0.83
CA ASP A 21 -7.72 -9.38 -1.72
C ASP A 21 -7.03 -8.16 -2.36
N TYR A 22 -6.28 -7.38 -1.58
CA TYR A 22 -5.49 -6.26 -2.11
C TYR A 22 -4.38 -6.73 -3.05
N LEU A 23 -3.63 -7.77 -2.68
CA LEU A 23 -2.59 -8.35 -3.54
C LEU A 23 -3.17 -8.84 -4.88
N SER A 24 -4.31 -9.51 -4.85
CA SER A 24 -5.01 -9.95 -6.06
C SER A 24 -5.44 -8.77 -6.95
N LYS A 25 -5.94 -7.68 -6.36
CA LYS A 25 -6.30 -6.46 -7.10
C LYS A 25 -5.10 -5.76 -7.75
N MET A 26 -3.91 -5.99 -7.21
CA MET A 26 -2.64 -5.52 -7.78
C MET A 26 -2.00 -6.55 -8.73
N ASN A 27 -2.75 -7.55 -9.19
CA ASN A 27 -2.26 -8.67 -10.03
C ASN A 27 -1.06 -9.43 -9.43
N PHE A 28 -1.02 -9.51 -8.11
CA PHE A 28 0.01 -10.24 -7.39
C PHE A 28 -0.60 -11.44 -6.67
N PHE A 29 -0.56 -12.59 -7.35
CA PHE A 29 -1.26 -13.81 -6.95
C PHE A 29 -0.36 -14.71 -6.09
N VAL A 30 -0.25 -14.36 -4.82
CA VAL A 30 0.42 -15.15 -3.79
C VAL A 30 -0.58 -15.45 -2.67
N SER A 31 -0.30 -16.46 -1.86
CA SER A 31 -1.02 -16.70 -0.61
C SER A 31 -0.19 -16.15 0.53
N PHE A 32 -0.62 -15.02 1.06
CA PHE A 32 -0.01 -14.35 2.21
C PHE A 32 -0.75 -14.71 3.49
N SER A 33 -0.03 -15.02 4.55
CA SER A 33 -0.61 -15.22 5.88
C SER A 33 0.28 -14.68 6.98
N LEU A 34 -0.34 -14.05 7.99
CA LEU A 34 0.27 -13.68 9.26
C LEU A 34 -0.19 -14.67 10.33
N ASP A 35 0.71 -15.06 11.21
CA ASP A 35 0.38 -15.80 12.42
C ASP A 35 0.12 -14.88 13.62
N GLU A 36 -0.08 -15.45 14.81
CA GLU A 36 -0.37 -14.72 16.04
C GLU A 36 0.80 -13.86 16.54
N GLU A 37 2.01 -14.17 16.13
CA GLU A 37 3.24 -13.43 16.40
C GLU A 37 3.59 -12.43 15.30
N PHE A 38 2.72 -12.27 14.29
CA PHE A 38 2.95 -11.45 13.09
C PHE A 38 4.11 -11.91 12.21
N ASN A 39 4.47 -13.19 12.27
CA ASN A 39 5.38 -13.74 11.27
C ASN A 39 4.62 -13.94 9.97
N GLU A 40 5.22 -13.47 8.88
CA GLU A 40 4.67 -13.65 7.56
C GLU A 40 5.05 -15.02 6.97
N THR A 41 4.11 -15.61 6.27
CA THR A 41 4.35 -16.76 5.39
C THR A 41 3.75 -16.45 4.04
N ILE A 42 4.55 -16.53 2.97
CA ILE A 42 4.11 -16.25 1.63
C ILE A 42 4.36 -17.49 0.77
N LYS A 43 3.31 -17.95 0.06
CA LYS A 43 3.35 -19.09 -0.84
C LYS A 43 2.98 -18.64 -2.25
N SER A 44 3.69 -19.11 -3.23
CA SER A 44 3.38 -18.92 -4.65
C SER A 44 2.98 -20.27 -5.27
N ARG A 45 2.33 -20.25 -6.44
CA ARG A 45 1.89 -21.46 -7.16
C ARG A 45 3.01 -22.44 -7.47
N HIS A 46 4.26 -21.99 -7.52
CA HIS A 46 5.42 -22.77 -7.97
C HIS A 46 6.52 -22.93 -6.92
N ARG A 47 6.34 -22.41 -5.70
CA ARG A 47 7.36 -22.45 -4.66
C ARG A 47 6.73 -22.49 -3.27
N ASP A 48 7.19 -23.39 -2.41
CA ASP A 48 6.48 -23.75 -1.18
C ASP A 48 6.55 -22.76 -0.04
N LYS A 49 7.55 -21.90 0.07
CA LYS A 49 7.63 -20.82 1.05
C LYS A 49 8.66 -19.76 0.65
N PHE A 50 8.28 -18.49 0.78
CA PHE A 50 9.18 -17.36 0.61
C PHE A 50 9.17 -16.48 1.83
N GLY A 51 10.32 -15.91 2.19
CA GLY A 51 10.38 -14.76 3.06
C GLY A 51 10.20 -13.46 2.24
N TYR A 52 9.70 -12.41 2.89
CA TYR A 52 9.55 -11.08 2.30
C TYR A 52 10.82 -10.58 1.57
N MET A 53 12.00 -10.88 2.12
CA MET A 53 13.28 -10.46 1.53
C MET A 53 13.61 -11.10 0.18
N SER A 54 12.90 -12.16 -0.22
CA SER A 54 13.11 -12.85 -1.48
C SER A 54 12.39 -12.20 -2.66
N PHE A 55 11.59 -11.17 -2.41
CA PHE A 55 10.80 -10.47 -3.42
C PHE A 55 11.55 -9.28 -4.01
N SER A 56 11.21 -8.93 -5.25
CA SER A 56 11.68 -7.69 -5.88
C SER A 56 11.14 -6.46 -5.14
N GLU A 57 11.76 -5.30 -5.34
CA GLU A 57 11.30 -4.06 -4.71
C GLU A 57 9.85 -3.71 -5.12
N GLY A 58 9.47 -3.99 -6.37
CA GLY A 58 8.10 -3.78 -6.84
C GLY A 58 7.08 -4.73 -6.19
N GLU A 59 7.46 -5.98 -5.96
CA GLU A 59 6.64 -6.97 -5.24
C GLU A 59 6.51 -6.59 -3.76
N LYS A 60 7.61 -6.17 -3.12
CA LYS A 60 7.60 -5.65 -1.75
C LYS A 60 6.68 -4.44 -1.60
N ALA A 61 6.72 -3.49 -2.54
CA ALA A 61 5.85 -2.32 -2.52
C ALA A 61 4.36 -2.71 -2.56
N ARG A 62 3.98 -3.74 -3.33
CA ARG A 62 2.60 -4.27 -3.34
C ARG A 62 2.21 -4.90 -2.00
N ILE A 63 3.12 -5.68 -1.41
CA ILE A 63 2.90 -6.31 -0.09
C ILE A 63 2.72 -5.21 0.97
N ASP A 64 3.61 -4.24 1.02
CA ASP A 64 3.57 -3.15 1.99
C ASP A 64 2.29 -2.32 1.87
N LEU A 65 1.87 -2.02 0.64
CA LEU A 65 0.60 -1.32 0.40
C LEU A 65 -0.60 -2.16 0.84
N ALA A 66 -0.62 -3.45 0.54
CA ALA A 66 -1.69 -4.35 0.96
C ALA A 66 -1.82 -4.41 2.48
N ILE A 67 -0.70 -4.49 3.19
CA ILE A 67 -0.66 -4.49 4.65
C ILE A 67 -1.14 -3.14 5.21
N LEU A 68 -0.65 -2.01 4.68
CA LEU A 68 -1.07 -0.67 5.09
C LEU A 68 -2.59 -0.49 4.94
N LEU A 69 -3.14 -0.84 3.79
CA LEU A 69 -4.57 -0.71 3.52
C LEU A 69 -5.42 -1.62 4.42
N THR A 70 -4.91 -2.82 4.71
CA THR A 70 -5.55 -3.75 5.65
C THR A 70 -5.59 -3.16 7.05
N TRP A 71 -4.49 -2.63 7.56
CA TRP A 71 -4.46 -1.95 8.86
C TRP A 71 -5.43 -0.78 8.94
N ARG A 72 -5.54 -0.03 7.85
CA ARG A 72 -6.50 1.07 7.76
C ARG A 72 -7.95 0.58 7.87
N GLU A 73 -8.33 -0.50 7.17
CA GLU A 73 -9.67 -1.08 7.27
C GLU A 73 -9.96 -1.61 8.68
N ILE A 74 -9.01 -2.29 9.31
CA ILE A 74 -9.15 -2.77 10.70
C ILE A 74 -9.30 -1.58 11.67
N ALA A 75 -8.55 -0.50 11.48
CA ALA A 75 -8.69 0.70 12.31
C ALA A 75 -10.07 1.34 12.19
N LYS A 76 -10.65 1.38 10.99
CA LYS A 76 -12.03 1.85 10.77
C LYS A 76 -13.07 1.01 11.50
N LEU A 77 -12.90 -0.32 11.53
CA LEU A 77 -13.81 -1.22 12.25
C LEU A 77 -13.79 -0.99 13.76
N LYS A 78 -12.68 -0.51 14.30
CA LYS A 78 -12.50 -0.27 15.74
C LYS A 78 -12.88 1.14 16.20
N ASN A 79 -12.73 2.13 15.34
CA ASN A 79 -12.93 3.53 15.67
C ASN A 79 -14.09 4.10 14.87
N SER A 80 -15.02 4.75 15.54
CA SER A 80 -16.09 5.52 14.90
C SER A 80 -15.61 6.76 14.13
N ALA A 81 -14.36 7.20 14.36
CA ALA A 81 -13.71 8.28 13.63
C ALA A 81 -12.96 7.70 12.42
N SER A 82 -13.54 7.84 11.23
CA SER A 82 -12.89 7.48 9.98
C SER A 82 -12.23 8.72 9.36
N CYS A 83 -10.93 8.64 9.09
CA CYS A 83 -10.23 9.63 8.29
C CYS A 83 -10.37 9.27 6.81
N ASN A 84 -10.81 10.22 5.97
CA ASN A 84 -10.93 10.03 4.53
C ASN A 84 -9.70 10.51 3.75
N ILE A 85 -8.58 10.75 4.43
CA ILE A 85 -7.31 11.16 3.84
C ILE A 85 -6.34 9.98 3.87
N LEU A 86 -5.66 9.74 2.76
CA LEU A 86 -4.57 8.78 2.62
C LEU A 86 -3.39 9.48 1.98
N ILE A 87 -2.26 9.53 2.67
CA ILE A 87 -1.01 10.10 2.18
C ILE A 87 -0.02 8.96 2.02
N LEU A 88 0.48 8.78 0.80
CA LEU A 88 1.45 7.75 0.44
C LEU A 88 2.74 8.43 0.01
N ASP A 89 3.78 8.24 0.79
CA ASP A 89 5.08 8.84 0.56
C ASP A 89 6.01 7.85 -0.15
N GLU A 90 6.56 8.28 -1.28
CA GLU A 90 7.55 7.57 -2.08
C GLU A 90 7.15 6.14 -2.54
N ILE A 91 5.86 5.79 -2.52
CA ILE A 91 5.40 4.44 -2.87
C ILE A 91 5.71 4.06 -4.34
N PHE A 92 5.79 5.04 -5.24
CA PHE A 92 6.15 4.85 -6.64
C PHE A 92 7.66 5.02 -6.92
N ASP A 93 8.44 5.39 -5.91
CA ASP A 93 9.87 5.69 -6.09
C ASP A 93 10.74 4.44 -6.07
N SER A 94 10.20 3.31 -5.58
CA SER A 94 10.82 1.99 -5.72
C SER A 94 10.93 1.58 -7.20
N SER A 95 11.74 0.57 -7.49
CA SER A 95 11.96 0.04 -8.84
C SER A 95 10.72 -0.71 -9.36
N LEU A 96 9.62 0.01 -9.55
CA LEU A 96 8.42 -0.49 -10.21
C LEU A 96 8.61 -0.43 -11.72
N ASP A 97 8.31 -1.55 -12.39
CA ASP A 97 8.12 -1.55 -13.84
C ASP A 97 6.80 -0.84 -14.23
N GLY A 98 6.59 -0.61 -15.51
CA GLY A 98 5.37 0.06 -16.00
C GLY A 98 4.09 -0.66 -15.58
N MET A 99 4.08 -2.00 -15.52
CA MET A 99 2.94 -2.79 -15.05
C MET A 99 2.69 -2.59 -13.55
N GLY A 100 3.75 -2.54 -12.75
CA GLY A 100 3.65 -2.28 -11.32
C GLY A 100 3.07 -0.91 -11.00
N VAL A 101 3.46 0.13 -11.74
CA VAL A 101 2.89 1.47 -11.63
C VAL A 101 1.39 1.47 -11.95
N GLU A 102 0.98 0.79 -13.03
CA GLU A 102 -0.43 0.70 -13.40
C GLU A 102 -1.27 -0.04 -12.38
N ASP A 103 -0.78 -1.16 -11.87
CA ASP A 103 -1.49 -1.97 -10.89
C ASP A 103 -1.70 -1.21 -9.58
N LEU A 104 -0.68 -0.51 -9.07
CA LEU A 104 -0.81 0.37 -7.91
C LEU A 104 -1.80 1.51 -8.19
N THR A 105 -1.71 2.14 -9.36
CA THR A 105 -2.61 3.23 -9.73
C THR A 105 -4.07 2.79 -9.79
N LYS A 106 -4.37 1.58 -10.29
CA LYS A 106 -5.74 1.02 -10.29
C LYS A 106 -6.31 0.92 -8.88
N VAL A 107 -5.52 0.41 -7.93
CA VAL A 107 -5.96 0.31 -6.52
C VAL A 107 -6.21 1.69 -5.94
N LEU A 108 -5.30 2.67 -6.18
CA LEU A 108 -5.46 4.03 -5.68
C LEU A 108 -6.69 4.73 -6.28
N ARG A 109 -7.01 4.49 -7.54
CA ARG A 109 -8.24 5.02 -8.18
C ARG A 109 -9.51 4.47 -7.52
N VAL A 110 -9.53 3.19 -7.17
CA VAL A 110 -10.66 2.61 -6.42
C VAL A 110 -10.80 3.25 -5.05
N LEU A 111 -9.69 3.45 -4.35
CA LEU A 111 -9.66 4.09 -3.02
C LEU A 111 -10.08 5.56 -3.07
N SER A 112 -9.71 6.28 -4.13
CA SER A 112 -10.02 7.71 -4.29
C SER A 112 -11.51 8.01 -4.47
N LYS A 113 -12.35 7.02 -4.74
CA LYS A 113 -13.81 7.20 -4.81
C LYS A 113 -14.40 7.65 -3.47
N ASN A 114 -13.81 7.21 -2.36
CA ASN A 114 -14.30 7.49 -1.01
C ASN A 114 -13.23 8.14 -0.11
N ASN A 115 -12.07 8.50 -0.68
CA ASN A 115 -10.95 9.06 0.08
C ASN A 115 -10.23 10.10 -0.74
N ASN A 116 -9.64 11.09 -0.07
CA ASN A 116 -8.66 11.99 -0.67
C ASN A 116 -7.29 11.30 -0.62
N VAL A 117 -6.76 10.91 -1.76
CA VAL A 117 -5.48 10.21 -1.89
C VAL A 117 -4.42 11.18 -2.37
N PHE A 118 -3.36 11.35 -1.59
CA PHE A 118 -2.19 12.14 -1.92
C PHE A 118 -0.99 11.22 -2.08
N VAL A 119 -0.27 11.38 -3.18
CA VAL A 119 0.97 10.64 -3.44
C VAL A 119 2.11 11.63 -3.52
N ILE A 120 3.16 11.40 -2.71
CA ILE A 120 4.40 12.15 -2.74
C ILE A 120 5.42 11.32 -3.49
N THR A 121 6.07 11.91 -4.49
CA THR A 121 7.04 11.19 -5.34
C THR A 121 8.08 12.13 -5.93
N HIS A 122 9.28 11.62 -6.15
CA HIS A 122 10.33 12.27 -6.93
C HIS A 122 10.21 11.98 -8.45
N LYS A 123 9.36 11.03 -8.84
CA LYS A 123 9.13 10.62 -10.23
C LYS A 123 7.91 11.30 -10.87
N GLY A 124 7.63 12.55 -10.50
CA GLY A 124 6.42 13.27 -10.92
C GLY A 124 6.17 13.30 -12.42
N GLU A 125 7.19 13.46 -13.23
CA GLU A 125 7.05 13.50 -14.70
C GLU A 125 6.48 12.21 -15.31
N GLN A 126 6.76 11.05 -14.69
CA GLN A 126 6.27 9.74 -15.13
C GLN A 126 4.84 9.45 -14.67
N LEU A 127 4.32 10.22 -13.72
CA LEU A 127 3.05 9.97 -13.06
C LEU A 127 2.00 11.05 -13.31
N THR A 128 2.34 12.14 -14.00
CA THR A 128 1.46 13.31 -14.19
C THR A 128 0.12 12.95 -14.82
N ASP A 129 0.10 12.03 -15.77
CA ASP A 129 -1.09 11.56 -16.47
C ASP A 129 -1.93 10.55 -15.66
N LYS A 130 -1.40 10.07 -14.54
CA LYS A 130 -2.07 9.07 -13.69
C LYS A 130 -2.97 9.68 -12.61
N PHE A 131 -2.80 10.97 -12.31
CA PHE A 131 -3.50 11.68 -11.24
C PHE A 131 -4.30 12.88 -11.77
N SER A 132 -5.39 13.22 -11.08
CA SER A 132 -6.27 14.33 -11.48
C SER A 132 -5.65 15.70 -11.25
N GLN A 133 -4.74 15.83 -10.30
CA GLN A 133 -4.04 17.07 -9.97
C GLN A 133 -2.59 16.78 -9.61
N THR A 134 -1.70 17.67 -10.01
CA THR A 134 -0.28 17.62 -9.68
C THR A 134 0.15 18.94 -9.07
N ILE A 135 0.86 18.88 -7.94
CA ILE A 135 1.46 20.02 -7.28
C ILE A 135 2.97 19.81 -7.32
N ASN A 136 3.68 20.70 -8.00
CA ASN A 136 5.13 20.65 -8.11
C ASN A 136 5.78 21.58 -7.09
N PHE A 137 6.76 21.05 -6.36
CA PHE A 137 7.61 21.83 -5.47
C PHE A 137 9.00 21.97 -6.07
N LYS A 138 9.51 23.18 -6.12
CA LYS A 138 10.88 23.51 -6.57
C LYS A 138 11.63 24.23 -5.47
N LYS A 139 12.92 23.95 -5.37
CA LYS A 139 13.82 24.68 -4.48
C LYS A 139 14.36 25.89 -5.22
N VAL A 140 14.08 27.09 -4.71
CA VAL A 140 14.55 28.37 -5.24
C VAL A 140 15.25 29.11 -4.10
N ASN A 141 16.54 29.43 -4.24
CA ASN A 141 17.35 30.10 -3.22
C ASN A 141 17.21 29.48 -1.82
N ASN A 142 17.36 28.15 -1.74
CA ASN A 142 17.19 27.33 -0.53
C ASN A 142 15.78 27.31 0.09
N PHE A 143 14.77 27.88 -0.54
CA PHE A 143 13.39 27.80 -0.12
C PHE A 143 12.56 26.92 -1.05
N SER A 144 11.69 26.08 -0.48
CA SER A 144 10.72 25.33 -1.25
C SER A 144 9.57 26.22 -1.69
N ARG A 145 9.24 26.20 -2.96
CA ARG A 145 8.13 26.96 -3.54
C ARG A 145 7.25 26.05 -4.40
N ILE A 146 5.95 26.32 -4.40
CA ILE A 146 5.05 25.68 -5.34
C ILE A 146 5.33 26.26 -6.73
N SER A 147 5.64 25.38 -7.68
CA SER A 147 5.75 25.73 -9.09
C SER A 147 4.35 25.78 -9.69
N LYS A 148 3.93 26.93 -10.19
CA LYS A 148 2.75 26.99 -11.06
C LYS A 148 3.11 26.24 -12.37
N SER A 149 2.35 25.22 -12.70
CA SER A 149 2.34 24.61 -14.03
C SER A 149 1.78 25.57 -15.04
#